data_f6e3cde360f35642c7778ede5fdee32a
#
_entry.id   f6e3cde360f35642c7778ede5fdee32a
#
_cell.length_a   1.000
_cell.length_b   1.000
_cell.length_c   1.000
_cell.angle_alpha   90.00
_cell.angle_beta   90.00
_cell.angle_gamma   90.00
#
_symmetry.space_group_name_H-M   'P 1'
#
loop_
_entity.id
_entity.type
_entity.pdbx_description
1 polymer ?
#
loop_
_entity_poly.entity_id
_entity_poly.type
_entity_poly.pdbx_seq_one_letter_code
_entity_poly.pdbx_strand_id
1 'polypeptide(L)'
;MEKYNYGVVGLGVMGRNLLYNIADNGFSAAGFDLDEEKVIELRKGVASGTKVIGSVSLEEFVLSLDSPRKIILMVPAGKPVDAVLESITPLLSPKDVVIDAGNSYFKDTERRIADLASKNLHFMGMGVSGGEQGARRGPSIMPGGDLEAFNLVKPMLEVISAKVNGEPCTAYMGKGAAGNYVKM
;
A
#
# COMPACT_ATOMS: atom_id res chain seq x y z
N MET A 1 -15.08 -17.22 1.24
CA MET A 1 -13.64 -16.97 0.97
C MET A 1 -13.12 -16.10 2.09
N GLU A 2 -11.96 -16.42 2.66
CA GLU A 2 -11.33 -15.59 3.69
C GLU A 2 -10.97 -14.23 3.11
N LYS A 3 -11.14 -13.16 3.89
CA LYS A 3 -10.87 -11.79 3.49
C LYS A 3 -9.65 -11.23 4.22
N TYR A 4 -8.94 -10.33 3.55
CA TYR A 4 -7.71 -9.71 4.04
C TYR A 4 -7.86 -8.20 4.16
N ASN A 5 -7.31 -7.60 5.21
CA ASN A 5 -7.49 -6.19 5.53
C ASN A 5 -6.76 -5.25 4.56
N TYR A 6 -5.56 -5.66 4.10
CA TYR A 6 -4.71 -4.83 3.24
C TYR A 6 -4.14 -5.65 2.09
N GLY A 7 -3.97 -4.99 0.94
CA GLY A 7 -3.30 -5.52 -0.22
C GLY A 7 -1.97 -4.80 -0.50
N VAL A 8 -0.95 -5.54 -0.96
CA VAL A 8 0.30 -4.97 -1.46
C VAL A 8 0.56 -5.48 -2.86
N VAL A 9 0.70 -4.56 -3.82
CA VAL A 9 1.06 -4.83 -5.20
C VAL A 9 2.54 -4.51 -5.40
N GLY A 10 3.30 -5.47 -5.90
CA GLY A 10 4.75 -5.40 -6.03
C GLY A 10 5.45 -6.01 -4.82
N LEU A 11 5.91 -7.25 -4.99
CA LEU A 11 6.55 -8.06 -3.93
C LEU A 11 8.08 -8.08 -4.05
N GLY A 12 8.66 -7.00 -4.56
CA GLY A 12 10.10 -6.75 -4.42
C GLY A 12 10.50 -6.62 -2.95
N VAL A 13 11.76 -6.36 -2.68
CA VAL A 13 12.31 -6.28 -1.32
C VAL A 13 11.46 -5.37 -0.41
N MET A 14 11.13 -4.16 -0.88
CA MET A 14 10.37 -3.20 -0.07
C MET A 14 8.93 -3.65 0.17
N GLY A 15 8.23 -4.13 -0.89
CA GLY A 15 6.83 -4.55 -0.77
C GLY A 15 6.65 -5.76 0.14
N ARG A 16 7.51 -6.78 0.02
CA ARG A 16 7.48 -7.94 0.93
C ARG A 16 7.72 -7.52 2.39
N ASN A 17 8.73 -6.70 2.63
CA ASN A 17 9.05 -6.28 4.00
C ASN A 17 7.94 -5.41 4.62
N LEU A 18 7.31 -4.53 3.85
CA LEU A 18 6.15 -3.77 4.31
C LEU A 18 4.96 -4.69 4.60
N LEU A 19 4.70 -5.68 3.74
CA LEU A 19 3.63 -6.65 3.94
C LEU A 19 3.87 -7.50 5.21
N TYR A 20 5.08 -7.96 5.45
CA TYR A 20 5.42 -8.67 6.68
C TYR A 20 5.24 -7.77 7.92
N ASN A 21 5.62 -6.49 7.84
CA ASN A 21 5.41 -5.55 8.93
C ASN A 21 3.92 -5.39 9.25
N ILE A 22 3.07 -5.24 8.23
CA ILE A 22 1.61 -5.20 8.38
C ILE A 22 1.10 -6.46 9.09
N ALA A 23 1.53 -7.63 8.63
CA ALA A 23 1.09 -8.92 9.16
C ALA A 23 1.56 -9.17 10.60
N ASP A 24 2.82 -8.85 10.91
CA ASP A 24 3.40 -9.00 12.26
C ASP A 24 2.73 -8.07 13.30
N ASN A 25 2.12 -7.00 12.83
CA ASN A 25 1.35 -6.08 13.67
C ASN A 25 -0.14 -6.42 13.74
N GLY A 26 -0.53 -7.64 13.37
CA GLY A 26 -1.86 -8.21 13.62
C GLY A 26 -2.91 -7.96 12.53
N PHE A 27 -2.52 -7.37 11.40
CA PHE A 27 -3.42 -7.22 10.26
C PHE A 27 -3.25 -8.38 9.27
N SER A 28 -4.33 -8.83 8.67
CA SER A 28 -4.24 -9.79 7.56
C SER A 28 -3.88 -9.06 6.26
N ALA A 29 -3.00 -9.66 5.45
CA ALA A 29 -2.49 -9.03 4.24
C ALA A 29 -2.42 -9.98 3.04
N ALA A 30 -2.78 -9.46 1.86
CA ALA A 30 -2.63 -10.14 0.59
C ALA A 30 -1.53 -9.46 -0.24
N GLY A 31 -0.70 -10.25 -0.91
CA GLY A 31 0.33 -9.76 -1.80
C GLY A 31 0.07 -10.19 -3.24
N PHE A 32 0.38 -9.32 -4.20
CA PHE A 32 0.32 -9.60 -5.63
C PHE A 32 1.63 -9.19 -6.31
N ASP A 33 2.15 -10.08 -7.14
CA ASP A 33 3.19 -9.78 -8.12
C ASP A 33 2.98 -10.67 -9.36
N LEU A 34 3.37 -10.18 -10.53
CA LEU A 34 3.35 -10.95 -11.78
C LEU A 34 4.43 -12.05 -11.78
N ASP A 35 5.46 -11.89 -10.98
CA ASP A 35 6.58 -12.80 -10.83
C ASP A 35 6.25 -13.85 -9.75
N GLU A 36 6.03 -15.08 -10.18
CA GLU A 36 5.70 -16.19 -9.29
C GLU A 36 6.79 -16.47 -8.25
N GLU A 37 8.07 -16.26 -8.60
CA GLU A 37 9.18 -16.47 -7.65
C GLU A 37 9.05 -15.54 -6.44
N LYS A 38 8.65 -14.27 -6.65
CA LYS A 38 8.42 -13.33 -5.55
C LYS A 38 7.23 -13.72 -4.67
N VAL A 39 6.18 -14.30 -5.26
CA VAL A 39 5.04 -14.84 -4.50
C VAL A 39 5.47 -16.05 -3.66
N ILE A 40 6.30 -16.92 -4.21
CA ILE A 40 6.89 -18.05 -3.48
C ILE A 40 7.78 -17.56 -2.34
N GLU A 41 8.63 -16.56 -2.59
CA GLU A 41 9.47 -15.96 -1.55
C GLU A 41 8.65 -15.28 -0.45
N LEU A 42 7.56 -14.60 -0.80
CA LEU A 42 6.63 -14.05 0.19
C LEU A 42 6.14 -15.15 1.13
N ARG A 43 5.65 -16.27 0.59
CA ARG A 43 5.12 -17.39 1.39
C ARG A 43 6.15 -17.99 2.33
N LYS A 44 7.41 -18.09 1.90
CA LYS A 44 8.52 -18.62 2.71
C LYS A 44 8.87 -17.74 3.92
N GLY A 45 8.70 -16.43 3.80
CA GLY A 45 9.06 -15.46 4.83
C GLY A 45 7.94 -15.12 5.82
N VAL A 46 6.75 -15.71 5.66
CA VAL A 46 5.60 -15.46 6.56
C VAL A 46 5.85 -16.06 7.94
N ALA A 47 5.70 -15.24 8.98
CA ALA A 47 5.81 -15.69 10.35
C ALA A 47 4.63 -16.60 10.74
N SER A 48 4.89 -17.61 11.57
CA SER A 48 3.85 -18.51 12.07
C SER A 48 2.77 -17.72 12.82
N GLY A 49 1.51 -18.01 12.52
CA GLY A 49 0.36 -17.35 13.15
C GLY A 49 -0.09 -16.04 12.51
N THR A 50 0.65 -15.52 11.52
CA THR A 50 0.19 -14.36 10.74
C THR A 50 -0.67 -14.80 9.55
N LYS A 51 -1.60 -13.93 9.14
CA LYS A 51 -2.51 -14.19 8.03
C LYS A 51 -2.01 -13.47 6.77
N VAL A 52 -1.30 -14.20 5.93
CA VAL A 52 -0.75 -13.70 4.66
C VAL A 52 -1.07 -14.67 3.52
N ILE A 53 -1.51 -14.10 2.38
CA ILE A 53 -1.65 -14.83 1.12
C ILE A 53 -0.87 -14.12 0.02
N GLY A 54 -0.37 -14.87 -0.96
CA GLY A 54 0.23 -14.34 -2.18
C GLY A 54 -0.47 -14.89 -3.42
N SER A 55 -0.70 -14.05 -4.42
CA SER A 55 -1.33 -14.40 -5.69
C SER A 55 -0.54 -13.85 -6.89
N VAL A 56 -0.58 -14.56 -8.00
CA VAL A 56 -0.16 -14.10 -9.34
C VAL A 56 -1.35 -13.68 -10.20
N SER A 57 -2.58 -13.88 -9.72
CA SER A 57 -3.81 -13.40 -10.36
C SER A 57 -4.27 -12.11 -9.68
N LEU A 58 -4.39 -11.05 -10.48
CA LEU A 58 -4.84 -9.75 -9.99
C LEU A 58 -6.30 -9.79 -9.53
N GLU A 59 -7.15 -10.53 -10.24
CA GLU A 59 -8.56 -10.72 -9.90
C GLU A 59 -8.72 -11.43 -8.56
N GLU A 60 -8.01 -12.56 -8.36
CA GLU A 60 -8.04 -13.30 -7.10
C GLU A 60 -7.53 -12.44 -5.94
N PHE A 61 -6.44 -11.68 -6.17
CA PHE A 61 -5.92 -10.75 -5.19
C PHE A 61 -6.97 -9.71 -4.78
N VAL A 62 -7.59 -9.02 -5.73
CA VAL A 62 -8.61 -8.00 -5.45
C VAL A 62 -9.83 -8.60 -4.76
N LEU A 63 -10.28 -9.78 -5.22
CA LEU A 63 -11.40 -10.51 -4.61
C LEU A 63 -11.10 -10.98 -3.19
N SER A 64 -9.85 -11.17 -2.83
CA SER A 64 -9.45 -11.59 -1.47
C SER A 64 -9.52 -10.46 -0.44
N LEU A 65 -9.66 -9.20 -0.85
CA LEU A 65 -9.62 -8.05 0.06
C LEU A 65 -11.00 -7.68 0.62
N ASP A 66 -11.01 -7.19 1.86
CA ASP A 66 -12.18 -6.58 2.51
C ASP A 66 -12.54 -5.23 1.87
N SER A 67 -13.83 -4.94 1.75
CA SER A 67 -14.32 -3.62 1.30
C SER A 67 -14.52 -2.66 2.49
N PRO A 68 -14.21 -1.37 2.33
CA PRO A 68 -13.50 -0.80 1.20
C PRO A 68 -12.06 -1.34 1.13
N ARG A 69 -11.62 -1.72 -0.08
CA ARG A 69 -10.28 -2.27 -0.29
C ARG A 69 -9.22 -1.21 -0.04
N LYS A 70 -8.11 -1.62 0.55
CA LYS A 70 -6.95 -0.75 0.85
C LYS A 70 -5.72 -1.40 0.23
N ILE A 71 -5.25 -0.85 -0.90
CA ILE A 71 -4.23 -1.45 -1.75
C ILE A 71 -3.03 -0.53 -1.84
N ILE A 72 -1.87 -1.02 -1.42
CA ILE A 72 -0.60 -0.30 -1.41
C ILE A 72 0.22 -0.74 -2.62
N LEU A 73 0.63 0.21 -3.45
CA LEU A 73 1.50 -0.03 -4.60
C LEU A 73 2.96 0.19 -4.20
N MET A 74 3.77 -0.84 -4.36
CA MET A 74 5.22 -0.85 -4.14
C MET A 74 5.95 -1.22 -5.43
N VAL A 75 5.58 -0.56 -6.53
CA VAL A 75 6.16 -0.73 -7.85
C VAL A 75 7.03 0.48 -8.23
N PRO A 76 7.92 0.37 -9.23
CA PRO A 76 8.70 1.50 -9.71
C PRO A 76 7.80 2.67 -10.13
N ALA A 77 8.25 3.90 -9.84
CA ALA A 77 7.51 5.12 -10.18
C ALA A 77 7.33 5.31 -11.69
N GLY A 78 6.35 6.12 -12.08
CA GLY A 78 6.04 6.45 -13.47
C GLY A 78 5.12 5.42 -14.13
N LYS A 79 5.47 4.99 -15.34
CA LYS A 79 4.65 4.08 -16.16
C LYS A 79 4.21 2.78 -15.47
N PRO A 80 5.04 2.11 -14.65
CA PRO A 80 4.60 0.92 -13.92
C PRO A 80 3.40 1.18 -12.99
N VAL A 81 3.34 2.33 -12.32
CA VAL A 81 2.18 2.70 -11.51
C VAL A 81 0.94 2.87 -12.39
N ASP A 82 1.06 3.56 -13.53
CA ASP A 82 -0.05 3.76 -14.45
C ASP A 82 -0.57 2.42 -15.01
N ALA A 83 0.32 1.49 -15.37
CA ALA A 83 -0.05 0.15 -15.84
C ALA A 83 -0.81 -0.66 -14.78
N VAL A 84 -0.37 -0.59 -13.52
CA VAL A 84 -1.11 -1.24 -12.42
C VAL A 84 -2.48 -0.60 -12.25
N LEU A 85 -2.58 0.72 -12.28
CA LEU A 85 -3.86 1.43 -12.15
C LEU A 85 -4.82 1.10 -13.29
N GLU A 86 -4.33 1.00 -14.53
CA GLU A 86 -5.14 0.59 -15.68
C GLU A 86 -5.73 -0.81 -15.50
N SER A 87 -4.92 -1.74 -15.00
CA SER A 87 -5.32 -3.15 -14.80
C SER A 87 -6.25 -3.34 -13.60
N ILE A 88 -6.01 -2.61 -12.48
CA ILE A 88 -6.74 -2.85 -11.24
C ILE A 88 -8.05 -2.07 -11.15
N THR A 89 -8.12 -0.86 -11.74
CA THR A 89 -9.30 0.01 -11.63
C THR A 89 -10.61 -0.66 -12.04
N PRO A 90 -10.68 -1.46 -13.12
CA PRO A 90 -11.92 -2.16 -13.50
C PRO A 90 -12.42 -3.17 -12.46
N LEU A 91 -11.56 -3.62 -11.55
CA LEU A 91 -11.85 -4.61 -10.51
C LEU A 91 -12.26 -3.96 -9.18
N LEU A 92 -12.11 -2.64 -9.06
CA LEU A 92 -12.38 -1.90 -7.83
C LEU A 92 -13.83 -1.44 -7.75
N SER A 93 -14.26 -1.17 -6.53
CA SER A 93 -15.59 -0.63 -6.22
C SER A 93 -15.48 0.79 -5.67
N PRO A 94 -16.54 1.60 -5.73
CA PRO A 94 -16.56 2.94 -5.13
C PRO A 94 -16.05 2.94 -3.69
N LYS A 95 -15.25 3.96 -3.34
CA LYS A 95 -14.60 4.13 -2.04
C LYS A 95 -13.42 3.20 -1.74
N ASP A 96 -13.02 2.30 -2.65
CA ASP A 96 -11.76 1.59 -2.53
C ASP A 96 -10.60 2.59 -2.57
N VAL A 97 -9.53 2.30 -1.83
CA VAL A 97 -8.36 3.15 -1.65
C VAL A 97 -7.15 2.51 -2.31
N VAL A 98 -6.50 3.24 -3.21
CA VAL A 98 -5.21 2.88 -3.77
C VAL A 98 -4.15 3.85 -3.27
N ILE A 99 -3.04 3.34 -2.77
CA ILE A 99 -1.97 4.10 -2.12
C ILE A 99 -0.67 3.88 -2.88
N ASP A 100 -0.15 4.90 -3.54
CA ASP A 100 1.17 4.86 -4.17
C ASP A 100 2.25 5.12 -3.12
N ALA A 101 2.92 4.05 -2.70
CA ALA A 101 4.01 4.09 -1.73
C ALA A 101 5.41 4.10 -2.40
N GLY A 102 5.45 4.23 -3.72
CA GLY A 102 6.67 4.41 -4.48
C GLY A 102 7.25 5.83 -4.40
N ASN A 103 8.38 6.03 -5.08
CA ASN A 103 9.03 7.35 -5.19
C ASN A 103 8.46 8.14 -6.38
N SER A 104 7.15 8.30 -6.42
CA SER A 104 6.48 8.96 -7.53
C SER A 104 6.64 10.47 -7.51
N TYR A 105 6.76 11.04 -8.70
CA TYR A 105 6.75 12.48 -8.88
C TYR A 105 5.37 13.03 -8.49
N PHE A 106 5.34 14.05 -7.66
CA PHE A 106 4.10 14.55 -7.07
C PHE A 106 3.04 15.00 -8.10
N LYS A 107 3.46 15.53 -9.26
CA LYS A 107 2.51 15.90 -10.33
C LYS A 107 1.82 14.70 -10.98
N ASP A 108 2.50 13.56 -11.08
CA ASP A 108 1.87 12.31 -11.52
C ASP A 108 0.85 11.83 -10.48
N THR A 109 1.17 11.97 -9.21
CA THR A 109 0.24 11.66 -8.11
C THR A 109 -1.00 12.54 -8.16
N GLU A 110 -0.86 13.85 -8.40
CA GLU A 110 -2.00 14.76 -8.56
C GLU A 110 -2.91 14.36 -9.74
N ARG A 111 -2.32 14.03 -10.88
CA ARG A 111 -3.06 13.53 -12.05
C ARG A 111 -3.84 12.26 -11.71
N ARG A 112 -3.19 11.28 -11.07
CA ARG A 112 -3.81 10.01 -10.66
C ARG A 112 -4.93 10.19 -9.66
N ILE A 113 -4.78 11.12 -8.71
CA ILE A 113 -5.86 11.50 -7.78
C ILE A 113 -7.09 11.98 -8.55
N ALA A 114 -6.92 12.91 -9.51
CA ALA A 114 -8.03 13.41 -10.30
C ALA A 114 -8.69 12.31 -11.15
N ASP A 115 -7.89 11.45 -11.78
CA ASP A 115 -8.36 10.34 -12.62
C ASP A 115 -9.20 9.34 -11.83
N LEU A 116 -8.74 8.93 -10.63
CA LEU A 116 -9.45 7.95 -9.81
C LEU A 116 -10.67 8.56 -9.11
N ALA A 117 -10.60 9.82 -8.70
CA ALA A 117 -11.74 10.52 -8.12
C ALA A 117 -12.94 10.57 -9.08
N SER A 118 -12.70 10.72 -10.40
CA SER A 118 -13.75 10.67 -11.43
C SER A 118 -14.50 9.33 -11.48
N LYS A 119 -13.92 8.29 -10.89
CA LYS A 119 -14.46 6.91 -10.80
C LYS A 119 -14.96 6.56 -9.38
N ASN A 120 -15.09 7.56 -8.51
CA ASN A 120 -15.43 7.40 -7.09
C ASN A 120 -14.43 6.50 -6.32
N LEU A 121 -13.17 6.50 -6.73
CA LEU A 121 -12.08 5.81 -6.05
C LEU A 121 -11.18 6.81 -5.35
N HIS A 122 -10.58 6.42 -4.23
CA HIS A 122 -9.56 7.22 -3.56
C HIS A 122 -8.17 6.84 -4.03
N PHE A 123 -7.33 7.85 -4.25
CA PHE A 123 -5.90 7.66 -4.49
C PHE A 123 -5.09 8.53 -3.53
N MET A 124 -4.07 7.93 -2.92
CA MET A 124 -3.18 8.60 -1.98
C MET A 124 -1.73 8.45 -2.44
N GLY A 125 -0.94 9.50 -2.27
CA GLY A 125 0.50 9.41 -2.34
C GLY A 125 1.10 9.26 -0.95
N MET A 126 1.99 8.29 -0.76
CA MET A 126 2.56 7.99 0.55
C MET A 126 4.08 7.82 0.47
N GLY A 127 4.81 8.75 1.07
CA GLY A 127 6.24 8.59 1.26
C GLY A 127 6.54 7.51 2.31
N VAL A 128 7.42 6.56 1.97
CA VAL A 128 7.90 5.53 2.89
C VAL A 128 9.43 5.61 2.94
N SER A 129 10.00 5.86 4.11
CA SER A 129 11.44 6.01 4.32
C SER A 129 11.96 5.07 5.39
N GLY A 130 13.18 4.53 5.18
CA GLY A 130 13.84 3.61 6.10
C GLY A 130 14.53 2.42 5.42
N GLY A 131 14.47 2.35 4.09
CA GLY A 131 15.02 1.23 3.32
C GLY A 131 14.37 -0.10 3.71
N GLU A 132 15.03 -1.21 3.41
CA GLU A 132 14.54 -2.56 3.69
C GLU A 132 14.25 -2.78 5.17
N GLN A 133 15.17 -2.41 6.04
CA GLN A 133 15.03 -2.58 7.49
C GLN A 133 13.89 -1.73 8.06
N GLY A 134 13.75 -0.50 7.56
CA GLY A 134 12.63 0.36 7.93
C GLY A 134 11.30 -0.23 7.48
N ALA A 135 11.17 -0.63 6.23
CA ALA A 135 9.95 -1.26 5.72
C ALA A 135 9.53 -2.47 6.58
N ARG A 136 10.50 -3.25 7.05
CA ARG A 136 10.26 -4.45 7.86
C ARG A 136 9.92 -4.18 9.32
N ARG A 137 10.46 -3.11 9.93
CA ARG A 137 10.46 -2.93 11.40
C ARG A 137 9.97 -1.57 11.89
N GLY A 138 9.61 -0.69 10.99
CA GLY A 138 9.12 0.64 11.31
C GLY A 138 9.69 1.71 10.38
N PRO A 139 9.02 2.00 9.27
CA PRO A 139 9.38 3.12 8.41
C PRO A 139 8.89 4.45 8.98
N SER A 140 9.49 5.55 8.56
CA SER A 140 8.83 6.84 8.61
C SER A 140 7.87 6.95 7.44
N ILE A 141 6.61 7.30 7.71
CA ILE A 141 5.52 7.28 6.73
C ILE A 141 4.90 8.66 6.59
N MET A 142 4.80 9.14 5.37
CA MET A 142 4.29 10.47 5.00
C MET A 142 3.06 10.33 4.08
N PRO A 143 1.87 10.03 4.61
CA PRO A 143 0.64 9.89 3.81
C PRO A 143 0.07 11.26 3.46
N GLY A 144 -0.34 11.42 2.20
CA GLY A 144 -1.08 12.58 1.70
C GLY A 144 -2.20 12.15 0.76
N GLY A 145 -3.22 12.99 0.60
CA GLY A 145 -4.35 12.67 -0.27
C GLY A 145 -5.69 13.02 0.37
N ASP A 146 -6.71 12.26 0.07
CA ASP A 146 -8.03 12.42 0.65
C ASP A 146 -8.04 12.08 2.15
N LEU A 147 -8.65 12.91 2.97
CA LEU A 147 -8.70 12.73 4.42
C LEU A 147 -9.57 11.53 4.84
N GLU A 148 -10.65 11.24 4.10
CA GLU A 148 -11.49 10.08 4.35
C GLU A 148 -10.68 8.79 4.12
N ALA A 149 -9.96 8.73 3.00
CA ALA A 149 -9.06 7.62 2.69
C ALA A 149 -7.94 7.46 3.73
N PHE A 150 -7.32 8.56 4.13
CA PHE A 150 -6.32 8.53 5.20
C PHE A 150 -6.87 7.93 6.50
N ASN A 151 -8.07 8.33 6.93
CA ASN A 151 -8.67 7.81 8.15
C ASN A 151 -8.94 6.30 8.12
N LEU A 152 -9.19 5.73 6.93
CA LEU A 152 -9.35 4.28 6.76
C LEU A 152 -8.05 3.49 6.97
N VAL A 153 -6.90 4.09 6.70
CA VAL A 153 -5.60 3.43 6.79
C VAL A 153 -4.77 3.88 7.99
N LYS A 154 -5.12 5.01 8.61
CA LYS A 154 -4.43 5.58 9.76
C LYS A 154 -4.10 4.58 10.86
N PRO A 155 -5.05 3.74 11.35
CA PRO A 155 -4.75 2.80 12.44
C PRO A 155 -3.60 1.84 12.10
N MET A 156 -3.54 1.36 10.87
CA MET A 156 -2.46 0.50 10.41
C MET A 156 -1.15 1.28 10.29
N LEU A 157 -1.17 2.47 9.69
CA LEU A 157 0.03 3.30 9.50
C LEU A 157 0.69 3.66 10.83
N GLU A 158 -0.10 4.00 11.84
CA GLU A 158 0.40 4.33 13.19
C GLU A 158 1.07 3.12 13.86
N VAL A 159 0.56 1.93 13.63
CA VAL A 159 1.09 0.70 14.26
C VAL A 159 2.39 0.26 13.58
N ILE A 160 2.44 0.26 12.24
CA ILE A 160 3.60 -0.24 11.47
C ILE A 160 4.76 0.75 11.36
N SER A 161 4.54 2.04 11.64
CA SER A 161 5.60 3.06 11.57
C SER A 161 6.60 2.93 12.72
N ALA A 162 7.80 3.50 12.52
CA ALA A 162 8.77 3.70 13.60
C ALA A 162 8.13 4.51 14.73
N LYS A 163 8.65 4.36 15.94
CA LYS A 163 8.20 5.12 17.11
C LYS A 163 9.37 5.82 17.78
N VAL A 164 9.15 7.08 18.16
CA VAL A 164 10.08 7.86 18.96
C VAL A 164 9.36 8.27 20.25
N ASN A 165 9.87 7.88 21.40
CA ASN A 165 9.21 8.09 22.69
C ASN A 165 7.75 7.62 22.76
N GLY A 166 7.42 6.54 22.03
CA GLY A 166 6.06 6.00 21.94
C GLY A 166 5.19 6.63 20.85
N GLU A 167 5.59 7.77 20.28
CA GLU A 167 4.84 8.44 19.22
C GLU A 167 5.17 7.86 17.83
N PRO A 168 4.16 7.56 16.97
CA PRO A 168 4.39 7.00 15.67
C PRO A 168 5.00 8.04 14.71
N CYS A 169 6.02 7.62 13.94
CA CYS A 169 6.64 8.43 12.90
C CYS A 169 5.77 8.45 11.63
N THR A 170 4.52 8.83 11.79
CA THR A 170 3.57 9.05 10.69
C THR A 170 2.61 10.17 11.04
N ALA A 171 2.30 11.02 10.07
CA ALA A 171 1.30 12.07 10.21
C ALA A 171 0.71 12.37 8.82
N TYR A 172 -0.54 12.82 8.80
CA TYR A 172 -1.16 13.30 7.56
C TYR A 172 -0.47 14.54 7.05
N MET A 173 0.14 14.46 5.86
CA MET A 173 0.93 15.55 5.26
C MET A 173 0.06 16.63 4.61
N GLY A 174 -1.20 16.33 4.28
CA GLY A 174 -2.11 17.25 3.62
C GLY A 174 -2.81 16.65 2.41
N LYS A 175 -3.62 17.46 1.76
CA LYS A 175 -4.39 17.08 0.56
C LYS A 175 -3.48 16.87 -0.65
N GLY A 176 -4.03 16.26 -1.69
CA GLY A 176 -3.36 16.07 -2.98
C GLY A 176 -2.11 15.20 -2.84
N ALA A 177 -1.08 15.54 -3.55
CA ALA A 177 0.18 14.79 -3.58
C ALA A 177 1.16 15.12 -2.43
N ALA A 178 0.67 15.70 -1.32
CA ALA A 178 1.52 16.19 -0.24
C ALA A 178 2.48 15.10 0.31
N GLY A 179 2.04 13.84 0.38
CA GLY A 179 2.87 12.74 0.88
C GLY A 179 4.11 12.47 0.00
N ASN A 180 3.95 12.38 -1.30
CA ASN A 180 5.09 12.25 -2.22
C ASN A 180 5.93 13.52 -2.27
N TYR A 181 5.30 14.71 -2.24
CA TYR A 181 5.99 15.98 -2.26
C TYR A 181 6.94 16.18 -1.05
N VAL A 182 6.46 15.84 0.14
CA VAL A 182 7.26 15.99 1.38
C VAL A 182 8.45 15.03 1.40
N LYS A 183 8.26 13.81 0.88
CA LYS A 183 9.33 12.80 0.86
C LYS A 183 10.40 13.10 -0.17
N MET A 184 10.04 13.56 -1.36
CA MET A 184 10.93 13.78 -2.51
C MET A 184 11.54 15.17 -2.50
#